data_eca2978c75ca349a8c3da1d08c153d26
#
_entry.id   eca2978c75ca349a8c3da1d08c153d26
#
_cell.length_a   1.000
_cell.length_b   1.000
_cell.length_c   1.000
_cell.angle_alpha   90.00
_cell.angle_beta   90.00
_cell.angle_gamma   90.00
#
_symmetry.space_group_name_H-M   'P 1'
#
loop_
_entity.id
_entity.type
_entity.pdbx_description
1 polymer ?
#
loop_
_entity_poly.entity_id
_entity_poly.type
_entity_poly.pdbx_seq_one_letter_code
_entity_poly.pdbx_strand_id
1 'polypeptide(L)'
;MSKGEEKHSMKTYRKYRFAWLAAGILALGLLAGGLMNVIADAKTKNADVMITSLDRVTLAFTGDLQFTGTVAEQIKKNGTSYPFTDVKPILARADIAVGNLETTLTTRGAAQNKQFTFRSDPRMAQAMADSGYDLVGLANNHTMDFGQDSLLDTIKHLQKAKLIPMGAGKNLTEATQIHYITKRGKTIAFLNYSRVLPSTSWMAGANKPGLASAYNPKGMYSKVREARKNADMVIVFIHWGKERMTVPEAYQTEMGHKLVDAGADLVVGHHSHIMQPVEWYKGKLIAYSLGNFVFTKSKMDLCNQTAILEVALNGKRIQANLVPAHIINGRPRLMTGAEKASFLNFIDRISPKATVKSDGTIVPSP
;
A
#
# COMPACT_ATOMS: atom_id res chain seq x y z
N MET A 1 27.75 -37.23 85.13
CA MET A 1 27.02 -36.62 84.04
C MET A 1 26.14 -37.72 83.45
N SER A 2 24.84 -37.56 83.51
CA SER A 2 23.88 -38.59 83.31
C SER A 2 23.52 -38.86 81.83
N LYS A 3 23.29 -40.14 81.49
CA LYS A 3 22.87 -40.61 80.16
C LYS A 3 21.57 -39.95 79.58
N GLY A 4 20.96 -39.01 80.31
CA GLY A 4 19.73 -38.30 79.93
C GLY A 4 19.92 -37.10 79.06
N GLU A 5 21.03 -36.34 79.15
CA GLU A 5 21.28 -35.12 78.43
C GLU A 5 21.74 -35.34 76.96
N GLU A 6 22.45 -36.44 76.69
CA GLU A 6 22.88 -36.76 75.28
C GLU A 6 21.73 -37.19 74.37
N LYS A 7 20.65 -37.81 74.90
CA LYS A 7 19.47 -38.21 74.09
C LYS A 7 18.58 -37.02 73.69
N HIS A 8 18.59 -35.94 74.48
CA HIS A 8 17.76 -34.79 74.19
C HIS A 8 18.43 -33.90 73.07
N SER A 9 19.73 -33.80 73.07
CA SER A 9 20.51 -33.07 72.05
C SER A 9 20.40 -33.73 70.68
N MET A 10 20.49 -35.04 70.55
CA MET A 10 20.37 -35.72 69.25
C MET A 10 18.96 -35.71 68.65
N LYS A 11 17.87 -35.67 69.45
CA LYS A 11 16.50 -35.56 68.95
C LYS A 11 16.23 -34.14 68.35
N THR A 12 16.79 -33.08 68.94
CA THR A 12 16.62 -31.71 68.48
C THR A 12 17.40 -31.48 67.18
N TYR A 13 18.64 -32.02 67.05
CA TYR A 13 19.44 -31.91 65.83
C TYR A 13 18.83 -32.65 64.65
N ARG A 14 18.13 -33.77 64.86
CA ARG A 14 17.44 -34.53 63.83
C ARG A 14 16.17 -33.82 63.32
N LYS A 15 15.43 -33.08 64.19
CA LYS A 15 14.28 -32.26 63.82
C LYS A 15 14.66 -31.09 62.92
N TYR A 16 15.78 -30.41 63.18
CA TYR A 16 16.23 -29.30 62.35
C TYR A 16 16.80 -29.74 60.99
N ARG A 17 17.47 -30.88 60.90
CA ARG A 17 17.93 -31.43 59.61
C ARG A 17 16.77 -31.77 58.64
N PHE A 18 15.66 -32.31 59.14
CA PHE A 18 14.46 -32.58 58.32
C PHE A 18 13.76 -31.26 57.91
N ALA A 19 13.71 -30.25 58.75
CA ALA A 19 13.13 -28.95 58.43
C ALA A 19 13.93 -28.20 57.33
N TRP A 20 15.24 -28.26 57.38
CA TRP A 20 16.12 -27.62 56.35
C TRP A 20 16.08 -28.39 55.02
N LEU A 21 15.97 -29.70 55.01
CA LEU A 21 15.80 -30.49 53.77
C LEU A 21 14.44 -30.25 53.14
N ALA A 22 13.37 -30.15 53.91
CA ALA A 22 12.05 -29.84 53.40
C ALA A 22 11.95 -28.40 52.82
N ALA A 23 12.57 -27.41 53.51
CA ALA A 23 12.63 -26.02 52.99
C ALA A 23 13.49 -25.90 51.73
N GLY A 24 14.57 -26.65 51.63
CA GLY A 24 15.42 -26.69 50.43
C GLY A 24 14.73 -27.29 49.21
N ILE A 25 13.94 -28.35 49.38
CA ILE A 25 13.15 -29.00 48.31
C ILE A 25 12.00 -28.10 47.87
N LEU A 26 11.36 -27.38 48.82
CA LEU A 26 10.32 -26.40 48.46
C LEU A 26 10.88 -25.20 47.69
N ALA A 27 12.01 -24.69 48.08
CA ALA A 27 12.68 -23.57 47.37
C ALA A 27 13.16 -23.97 45.96
N LEU A 28 13.70 -25.17 45.79
CA LEU A 28 14.10 -25.72 44.51
C LEU A 28 12.87 -25.98 43.59
N GLY A 29 11.74 -26.43 44.15
CA GLY A 29 10.47 -26.61 43.43
C GLY A 29 9.87 -25.29 42.93
N LEU A 30 9.93 -24.24 43.78
CA LEU A 30 9.46 -22.88 43.39
C LEU A 30 10.36 -22.21 42.35
N LEU A 31 11.69 -22.39 42.44
CA LEU A 31 12.63 -21.91 41.42
C LEU A 31 12.49 -22.66 40.09
N ALA A 32 12.30 -23.96 40.11
CA ALA A 32 12.06 -24.76 38.91
C ALA A 32 10.71 -24.44 38.28
N GLY A 33 9.65 -24.24 39.05
CA GLY A 33 8.34 -23.82 38.58
C GLY A 33 8.34 -22.40 37.97
N GLY A 34 9.05 -21.47 38.65
CA GLY A 34 9.25 -20.13 38.12
C GLY A 34 10.02 -20.11 36.80
N LEU A 35 11.10 -20.90 36.69
CA LEU A 35 11.90 -21.00 35.46
C LEU A 35 11.12 -21.66 34.32
N MET A 36 10.32 -22.72 34.60
CA MET A 36 9.44 -23.32 33.61
C MET A 36 8.36 -22.37 33.10
N ASN A 37 7.77 -21.54 33.96
CA ASN A 37 6.78 -20.55 33.56
C ASN A 37 7.40 -19.45 32.72
N VAL A 38 8.60 -18.98 33.04
CA VAL A 38 9.33 -17.99 32.24
C VAL A 38 9.74 -18.54 30.86
N ILE A 39 10.16 -19.82 30.80
CA ILE A 39 10.50 -20.48 29.54
C ILE A 39 9.24 -20.76 28.71
N ALA A 40 8.12 -21.12 29.33
CA ALA A 40 6.85 -21.31 28.64
C ALA A 40 6.31 -19.98 28.09
N ASP A 41 6.35 -18.89 28.87
CA ASP A 41 5.92 -17.55 28.45
C ASP A 41 6.81 -16.98 27.32
N ALA A 42 8.14 -17.21 27.38
CA ALA A 42 9.06 -16.85 26.32
C ALA A 42 8.86 -17.67 25.04
N LYS A 43 8.53 -18.96 25.15
CA LYS A 43 8.22 -19.81 23.99
C LYS A 43 6.88 -19.42 23.35
N THR A 44 5.84 -19.11 24.14
CA THR A 44 4.54 -18.64 23.61
C THR A 44 4.67 -17.27 22.96
N LYS A 45 5.36 -16.31 23.60
CA LYS A 45 5.61 -14.99 23.01
C LYS A 45 6.43 -15.07 21.71
N ASN A 46 7.45 -15.92 21.64
CA ASN A 46 8.21 -16.14 20.41
C ASN A 46 7.39 -16.87 19.33
N ALA A 47 6.54 -17.82 19.70
CA ALA A 47 5.64 -18.47 18.76
C ALA A 47 4.58 -17.51 18.23
N ASP A 48 3.98 -16.66 19.07
CA ASP A 48 3.05 -15.63 18.66
C ASP A 48 3.70 -14.57 17.76
N VAL A 49 4.94 -14.16 18.05
CA VAL A 49 5.72 -13.25 17.20
C VAL A 49 6.07 -13.90 15.87
N MET A 50 6.43 -15.19 15.82
CA MET A 50 6.68 -15.92 14.57
C MET A 50 5.40 -16.14 13.77
N ILE A 51 4.29 -16.53 14.40
CA ILE A 51 2.99 -16.70 13.74
C ILE A 51 2.51 -15.38 13.16
N THR A 52 2.61 -14.26 13.90
CA THR A 52 2.21 -12.92 13.41
C THR A 52 3.08 -12.40 12.28
N SER A 53 4.33 -12.84 12.17
CA SER A 53 5.22 -12.47 11.06
C SER A 53 4.96 -13.28 9.78
N LEU A 54 4.53 -14.53 9.90
CA LEU A 54 4.23 -15.41 8.77
C LEU A 54 2.91 -15.09 8.08
N ASP A 55 1.92 -14.56 8.82
CA ASP A 55 0.59 -14.22 8.30
C ASP A 55 0.47 -12.77 7.81
N ARG A 56 1.53 -11.98 7.93
CA ARG A 56 1.53 -10.57 7.54
C ARG A 56 1.69 -10.42 6.03
N VAL A 57 0.67 -9.90 5.34
CA VAL A 57 0.78 -9.50 3.94
C VAL A 57 1.22 -8.05 3.85
N THR A 58 2.23 -7.78 3.04
CA THR A 58 2.78 -6.44 2.81
C THR A 58 2.44 -5.94 1.41
N LEU A 59 1.98 -4.68 1.33
CA LEU A 59 1.61 -4.04 0.08
C LEU A 59 2.38 -2.72 -0.06
N ALA A 60 2.75 -2.36 -1.29
CA ALA A 60 3.36 -1.07 -1.62
C ALA A 60 2.53 -0.38 -2.71
N PHE A 61 2.19 0.89 -2.47
CA PHE A 61 1.41 1.70 -3.40
C PHE A 61 2.21 2.92 -3.79
N THR A 62 2.25 3.23 -5.10
CA THR A 62 2.94 4.40 -5.62
C THR A 62 1.97 5.35 -6.31
N GLY A 63 2.37 6.61 -6.47
CA GLY A 63 1.63 7.61 -7.22
C GLY A 63 1.67 7.40 -8.74
N ASP A 64 1.56 8.49 -9.49
CA ASP A 64 1.37 8.50 -10.94
C ASP A 64 2.68 8.20 -11.69
N LEU A 65 2.60 7.26 -12.64
CA LEU A 65 3.70 6.78 -13.47
C LEU A 65 3.52 7.26 -14.91
N GLN A 66 4.47 8.04 -15.42
CA GLN A 66 4.48 8.56 -16.76
C GLN A 66 5.93 8.54 -17.29
N PHE A 67 6.15 8.06 -18.52
CA PHE A 67 7.49 7.84 -19.07
C PHE A 67 7.78 8.70 -20.32
N THR A 68 7.29 9.94 -20.33
CA THR A 68 7.55 10.91 -21.42
C THR A 68 8.46 12.06 -20.97
N GLY A 69 8.75 13.02 -21.83
CA GLY A 69 9.55 14.19 -21.50
C GLY A 69 10.91 13.84 -20.91
N THR A 70 11.29 14.48 -19.81
CA THR A 70 12.60 14.26 -19.15
C THR A 70 12.79 12.81 -18.69
N VAL A 71 11.71 12.10 -18.36
CA VAL A 71 11.80 10.66 -18.01
C VAL A 71 12.24 9.85 -19.21
N ALA A 72 11.64 10.09 -20.40
CA ALA A 72 12.01 9.39 -21.64
C ALA A 72 13.47 9.67 -22.03
N GLU A 73 13.94 10.91 -21.86
CA GLU A 73 15.34 11.28 -22.12
C GLU A 73 16.29 10.50 -21.20
N GLN A 74 15.96 10.40 -19.93
CA GLN A 74 16.77 9.64 -18.96
C GLN A 74 16.73 8.12 -19.24
N ILE A 75 15.58 7.57 -19.64
CA ILE A 75 15.45 6.17 -20.05
C ILE A 75 16.31 5.88 -21.29
N LYS A 76 16.31 6.79 -22.29
CA LYS A 76 17.16 6.67 -23.47
C LYS A 76 18.65 6.62 -23.11
N LYS A 77 19.07 7.42 -22.13
CA LYS A 77 20.46 7.54 -21.70
C LYS A 77 20.91 6.39 -20.78
N ASN A 78 20.06 5.96 -19.86
CA ASN A 78 20.42 5.11 -18.72
C ASN A 78 19.72 3.75 -18.72
N GLY A 79 18.86 3.47 -19.72
CA GLY A 79 18.06 2.22 -19.79
C GLY A 79 16.70 2.29 -19.09
N THR A 80 15.87 1.28 -19.36
CA THR A 80 14.47 1.25 -18.90
C THR A 80 14.32 1.03 -17.39
N SER A 81 15.34 0.53 -16.70
CA SER A 81 15.35 0.34 -15.24
C SER A 81 15.59 1.65 -14.46
N TYR A 82 16.10 2.70 -15.13
CA TYR A 82 16.48 3.97 -14.50
C TYR A 82 15.39 4.59 -13.60
N PRO A 83 14.11 4.67 -14.00
CA PRO A 83 13.08 5.31 -13.18
C PRO A 83 12.85 4.63 -11.83
N PHE A 84 13.24 3.37 -11.68
CA PHE A 84 12.94 2.56 -10.51
C PHE A 84 14.16 2.25 -9.63
N THR A 85 15.36 2.72 -10.00
CA THR A 85 16.63 2.34 -9.38
C THR A 85 16.61 2.45 -7.85
N ASP A 86 16.11 3.56 -7.31
CA ASP A 86 16.18 3.84 -5.87
C ASP A 86 15.03 3.17 -5.09
N VAL A 87 13.93 2.82 -5.77
CA VAL A 87 12.70 2.31 -5.14
C VAL A 87 12.46 0.82 -5.37
N LYS A 88 13.15 0.22 -6.34
CA LYS A 88 13.07 -1.22 -6.63
C LYS A 88 13.23 -2.10 -5.38
N PRO A 89 14.18 -1.86 -4.45
CA PRO A 89 14.31 -2.68 -3.25
C PRO A 89 13.06 -2.66 -2.36
N ILE A 90 12.31 -1.55 -2.37
CA ILE A 90 11.08 -1.40 -1.59
C ILE A 90 9.93 -2.13 -2.28
N LEU A 91 9.76 -1.92 -3.59
CA LEU A 91 8.70 -2.56 -4.37
C LEU A 91 8.85 -4.08 -4.39
N ALA A 92 10.08 -4.58 -4.66
CA ALA A 92 10.36 -6.01 -4.76
C ALA A 92 10.25 -6.79 -3.43
N ARG A 93 10.35 -6.11 -2.27
CA ARG A 93 10.16 -6.78 -0.98
C ARG A 93 8.69 -6.87 -0.56
N ALA A 94 7.79 -6.07 -1.16
CA ALA A 94 6.37 -6.17 -0.90
C ALA A 94 5.80 -7.48 -1.47
N ASP A 95 4.81 -8.08 -0.81
CA ASP A 95 4.08 -9.23 -1.35
C ASP A 95 3.25 -8.84 -2.57
N ILE A 96 2.82 -7.55 -2.65
CA ILE A 96 2.09 -6.98 -3.79
C ILE A 96 2.45 -5.49 -3.92
N ALA A 97 2.90 -5.07 -5.12
CA ALA A 97 3.12 -3.65 -5.43
C ALA A 97 2.19 -3.15 -6.54
N VAL A 98 1.67 -1.94 -6.37
CA VAL A 98 0.62 -1.36 -7.24
C VAL A 98 0.95 0.09 -7.57
N GLY A 99 0.76 0.49 -8.84
CA GLY A 99 0.93 1.87 -9.30
C GLY A 99 -0.15 2.31 -10.28
N ASN A 100 -0.33 3.62 -10.45
CA ASN A 100 -1.21 4.21 -11.46
C ASN A 100 -0.41 4.55 -12.72
N LEU A 101 -0.68 3.89 -13.85
CA LEU A 101 -0.03 4.15 -15.12
C LEU A 101 -0.77 5.26 -15.89
N GLU A 102 -0.26 6.47 -15.80
CA GLU A 102 -0.88 7.65 -16.38
C GLU A 102 -0.27 8.00 -17.75
N THR A 103 -0.20 7.02 -18.62
CA THR A 103 0.28 7.11 -20.00
C THR A 103 -0.16 5.89 -20.79
N THR A 104 -0.09 5.94 -22.14
CA THR A 104 -0.27 4.77 -22.99
C THR A 104 1.07 4.11 -23.31
N LEU A 105 1.11 2.77 -23.29
CA LEU A 105 2.25 1.97 -23.77
C LEU A 105 1.94 1.43 -25.17
N THR A 106 2.23 2.22 -26.20
CA THR A 106 1.90 1.90 -27.60
C THR A 106 2.78 2.63 -28.59
N THR A 107 2.89 2.09 -29.78
CA THR A 107 3.46 2.77 -30.97
C THR A 107 2.39 3.17 -31.98
N ARG A 108 1.08 2.87 -31.70
CA ARG A 108 -0.07 3.05 -32.61
C ARG A 108 -1.01 4.14 -32.11
N GLY A 109 -2.01 4.44 -32.91
CA GLY A 109 -3.09 5.40 -32.63
C GLY A 109 -2.72 6.85 -32.93
N ALA A 110 -3.73 7.71 -32.95
CA ALA A 110 -3.63 9.15 -33.14
C ALA A 110 -3.89 9.89 -31.84
N ALA A 111 -3.13 10.97 -31.61
CA ALA A 111 -3.33 11.81 -30.43
C ALA A 111 -4.74 12.36 -30.36
N GLN A 112 -5.37 12.26 -29.22
CA GLN A 112 -6.68 12.83 -28.95
C GLN A 112 -6.59 14.36 -28.81
N ASN A 113 -7.68 15.06 -29.12
CA ASN A 113 -7.73 16.51 -29.00
C ASN A 113 -7.84 16.93 -27.53
N LYS A 114 -6.68 17.04 -26.87
CA LYS A 114 -6.51 17.52 -25.49
C LYS A 114 -5.14 18.17 -25.32
N GLN A 115 -4.99 18.99 -24.27
CA GLN A 115 -3.80 19.80 -24.05
C GLN A 115 -2.52 18.95 -23.89
N PHE A 116 -2.60 17.83 -23.17
CA PHE A 116 -1.47 16.92 -22.95
C PHE A 116 -1.86 15.51 -23.35
N THR A 117 -1.03 14.85 -24.14
CA THR A 117 -1.17 13.44 -24.51
C THR A 117 0.16 12.72 -24.25
N PHE A 118 0.09 11.57 -23.60
CA PHE A 118 1.27 10.81 -23.18
C PHE A 118 1.34 9.45 -23.89
N ARG A 119 2.46 9.23 -24.58
CA ARG A 119 2.80 7.97 -25.24
C ARG A 119 4.17 7.53 -24.78
N SER A 120 4.27 6.36 -24.21
CA SER A 120 5.50 5.80 -23.66
C SER A 120 5.90 4.51 -24.37
N ASP A 121 7.17 4.19 -24.28
CA ASP A 121 7.74 2.97 -24.87
C ASP A 121 7.08 1.71 -24.24
N PRO A 122 6.56 0.79 -25.04
CA PRO A 122 5.99 -0.47 -24.56
C PRO A 122 6.92 -1.32 -23.68
N ARG A 123 8.25 -1.18 -23.82
CA ARG A 123 9.23 -1.85 -22.95
C ARG A 123 9.12 -1.48 -21.48
N MET A 124 8.46 -0.35 -21.17
CA MET A 124 8.24 0.07 -19.80
C MET A 124 7.33 -0.89 -19.03
N ALA A 125 6.46 -1.66 -19.70
CA ALA A 125 5.69 -2.73 -19.04
C ALA A 125 6.62 -3.76 -18.36
N GLN A 126 7.64 -4.24 -19.10
CA GLN A 126 8.62 -5.18 -18.55
C GLN A 126 9.47 -4.54 -17.44
N ALA A 127 9.88 -3.27 -17.62
CA ALA A 127 10.66 -2.54 -16.61
C ALA A 127 9.89 -2.35 -15.29
N MET A 128 8.57 -2.13 -15.35
CA MET A 128 7.70 -2.11 -14.17
C MET A 128 7.67 -3.47 -13.48
N ALA A 129 7.45 -4.56 -14.22
CA ALA A 129 7.45 -5.92 -13.68
C ALA A 129 8.79 -6.27 -13.03
N ASP A 130 9.92 -5.97 -13.70
CA ASP A 130 11.28 -6.21 -13.20
C ASP A 130 11.61 -5.36 -11.94
N SER A 131 10.83 -4.30 -11.71
CA SER A 131 10.96 -3.43 -10.55
C SER A 131 10.09 -3.85 -9.37
N GLY A 132 9.25 -4.88 -9.56
CA GLY A 132 8.46 -5.49 -8.49
C GLY A 132 6.98 -5.11 -8.49
N TYR A 133 6.47 -4.40 -9.51
CA TYR A 133 5.02 -4.18 -9.64
C TYR A 133 4.30 -5.47 -10.00
N ASP A 134 3.09 -5.66 -9.46
CA ASP A 134 2.17 -6.77 -9.74
C ASP A 134 0.90 -6.29 -10.45
N LEU A 135 0.32 -5.14 -10.02
CA LEU A 135 -0.91 -4.58 -10.56
C LEU A 135 -0.69 -3.14 -11.01
N VAL A 136 -1.45 -2.75 -12.03
CA VAL A 136 -1.35 -1.42 -12.64
C VAL A 136 -2.74 -0.84 -12.87
N GLY A 137 -3.04 0.29 -12.22
CA GLY A 137 -4.25 1.06 -12.44
C GLY A 137 -4.20 1.78 -13.79
N LEU A 138 -5.25 1.61 -14.58
CA LEU A 138 -5.42 2.24 -15.89
C LEU A 138 -6.61 3.18 -15.95
N ALA A 139 -7.49 3.21 -14.93
CA ALA A 139 -8.63 4.13 -14.94
C ALA A 139 -8.14 5.56 -14.60
N ASN A 140 -7.69 6.30 -15.62
CA ASN A 140 -7.23 7.69 -15.52
C ASN A 140 -7.49 8.47 -16.81
N ASN A 141 -7.21 9.78 -16.80
CA ASN A 141 -7.46 10.68 -17.92
C ASN A 141 -6.41 10.61 -19.04
N HIS A 142 -5.41 9.71 -18.96
CA HIS A 142 -4.36 9.55 -19.98
C HIS A 142 -4.34 8.16 -20.65
N THR A 143 -5.17 7.24 -20.22
CA THR A 143 -5.17 5.84 -20.70
C THR A 143 -5.56 5.69 -22.16
N MET A 144 -6.33 6.61 -22.73
CA MET A 144 -6.76 6.60 -24.13
C MET A 144 -6.27 7.82 -24.91
N ASP A 145 -5.13 8.40 -24.54
CA ASP A 145 -4.54 9.56 -25.19
C ASP A 145 -4.30 9.38 -26.70
N PHE A 146 -4.20 8.15 -27.14
CA PHE A 146 -4.03 7.78 -28.56
C PHE A 146 -5.15 6.83 -29.06
N GLY A 147 -6.33 6.92 -28.43
CA GLY A 147 -7.54 6.19 -28.82
C GLY A 147 -7.64 4.79 -28.23
N GLN A 148 -8.67 4.05 -28.65
CA GLN A 148 -8.97 2.71 -28.15
C GLN A 148 -7.85 1.70 -28.41
N ASP A 149 -7.20 1.77 -29.57
CA ASP A 149 -6.07 0.89 -29.91
C ASP A 149 -4.91 1.04 -28.92
N SER A 150 -4.64 2.28 -28.47
CA SER A 150 -3.60 2.53 -27.49
C SER A 150 -3.91 1.92 -26.12
N LEU A 151 -5.17 1.95 -25.71
CA LEU A 151 -5.65 1.26 -24.50
C LEU A 151 -5.43 -0.24 -24.59
N LEU A 152 -5.89 -0.84 -25.69
CA LEU A 152 -5.79 -2.29 -25.90
C LEU A 152 -4.34 -2.78 -26.01
N ASP A 153 -3.48 -1.98 -26.68
CA ASP A 153 -2.03 -2.24 -26.71
C ASP A 153 -1.42 -2.19 -25.31
N THR A 154 -1.76 -1.16 -24.52
CA THR A 154 -1.28 -1.00 -23.14
C THR A 154 -1.64 -2.23 -22.30
N ILE A 155 -2.89 -2.65 -22.33
CA ILE A 155 -3.37 -3.86 -21.64
C ILE A 155 -2.54 -5.08 -22.08
N LYS A 156 -2.35 -5.27 -23.41
CA LYS A 156 -1.60 -6.40 -23.97
C LYS A 156 -0.14 -6.39 -23.51
N HIS A 157 0.52 -5.22 -23.49
CA HIS A 157 1.92 -5.12 -23.05
C HIS A 157 2.07 -5.41 -21.56
N LEU A 158 1.17 -4.92 -20.71
CA LEU A 158 1.16 -5.21 -19.28
C LEU A 158 0.95 -6.71 -19.02
N GLN A 159 -0.04 -7.35 -19.68
CA GLN A 159 -0.30 -8.78 -19.54
C GLN A 159 0.88 -9.63 -20.02
N LYS A 160 1.54 -9.24 -21.11
CA LYS A 160 2.76 -9.91 -21.60
C LYS A 160 3.89 -9.86 -20.57
N ALA A 161 4.01 -8.76 -19.84
CA ALA A 161 4.95 -8.57 -18.74
C ALA A 161 4.46 -9.23 -17.42
N LYS A 162 3.34 -9.97 -17.43
CA LYS A 162 2.70 -10.61 -16.26
C LYS A 162 2.19 -9.61 -15.21
N LEU A 163 1.96 -8.36 -15.60
CA LEU A 163 1.27 -7.37 -14.78
C LEU A 163 -0.24 -7.49 -14.96
N ILE A 164 -1.00 -7.21 -13.90
CA ILE A 164 -2.46 -7.22 -13.90
C ILE A 164 -2.96 -5.78 -14.17
N PRO A 165 -3.48 -5.46 -15.36
CA PRO A 165 -4.12 -4.17 -15.63
C PRO A 165 -5.49 -4.11 -14.99
N MET A 166 -5.81 -2.98 -14.33
CA MET A 166 -7.08 -2.75 -13.63
C MET A 166 -7.77 -1.50 -14.14
N GLY A 167 -9.11 -1.47 -14.11
CA GLY A 167 -9.89 -0.27 -14.34
C GLY A 167 -10.10 0.10 -15.82
N ALA A 168 -9.68 -0.77 -16.74
CA ALA A 168 -9.87 -0.62 -18.18
C ALA A 168 -10.05 -1.99 -18.85
N GLY A 169 -10.69 -2.03 -20.01
CA GLY A 169 -10.92 -3.29 -20.71
C GLY A 169 -11.56 -3.11 -22.08
N LYS A 170 -11.78 -4.21 -22.78
CA LYS A 170 -12.47 -4.26 -24.08
C LYS A 170 -13.96 -3.93 -23.96
N ASN A 171 -14.51 -4.01 -22.74
CA ASN A 171 -15.90 -3.74 -22.44
C ASN A 171 -16.06 -3.39 -20.95
N LEU A 172 -17.27 -3.04 -20.54
CA LEU A 172 -17.59 -2.66 -19.15
C LEU A 172 -17.29 -3.78 -18.16
N THR A 173 -17.53 -5.04 -18.51
CA THR A 173 -17.28 -6.19 -17.63
C THR A 173 -15.79 -6.31 -17.30
N GLU A 174 -14.92 -6.24 -18.32
CA GLU A 174 -13.46 -6.26 -18.10
C GLU A 174 -12.98 -5.01 -17.35
N ALA A 175 -13.47 -3.81 -17.74
CA ALA A 175 -13.05 -2.57 -17.09
C ALA A 175 -13.40 -2.51 -15.60
N THR A 176 -14.52 -3.12 -15.18
CA THR A 176 -15.01 -3.14 -13.80
C THR A 176 -14.71 -4.44 -13.05
N GLN A 177 -13.83 -5.27 -13.61
CA GLN A 177 -13.44 -6.55 -13.00
C GLN A 177 -12.82 -6.33 -11.63
N ILE A 178 -13.22 -7.16 -10.66
CA ILE A 178 -12.56 -7.25 -9.36
C ILE A 178 -11.41 -8.24 -9.50
N HIS A 179 -10.20 -7.81 -9.15
CA HIS A 179 -9.03 -8.67 -9.17
C HIS A 179 -8.76 -9.20 -7.76
N TYR A 180 -8.80 -10.51 -7.59
CA TYR A 180 -8.50 -11.18 -6.33
C TYR A 180 -7.11 -11.77 -6.37
N ILE A 181 -6.29 -11.45 -5.37
CA ILE A 181 -4.94 -12.02 -5.19
C ILE A 181 -4.86 -12.64 -3.81
N THR A 182 -4.47 -13.90 -3.75
CA THR A 182 -4.24 -14.59 -2.48
C THR A 182 -2.75 -14.63 -2.18
N LYS A 183 -2.37 -14.08 -1.04
CA LYS A 183 -0.99 -14.12 -0.50
C LYS A 183 -1.06 -14.52 0.96
N ARG A 184 -0.22 -15.46 1.36
CA ARG A 184 -0.13 -15.92 2.76
C ARG A 184 -1.51 -16.28 3.37
N GLY A 185 -2.36 -16.94 2.60
CA GLY A 185 -3.71 -17.34 3.02
C GLY A 185 -4.72 -16.19 3.16
N LYS A 186 -4.37 -14.94 2.76
CA LYS A 186 -5.28 -13.80 2.72
C LYS A 186 -5.65 -13.47 1.29
N THR A 187 -6.94 -13.29 1.05
CA THR A 187 -7.47 -12.84 -0.25
C THR A 187 -7.67 -11.33 -0.22
N ILE A 188 -6.99 -10.64 -1.14
CA ILE A 188 -7.08 -9.17 -1.29
C ILE A 188 -7.78 -8.87 -2.61
N ALA A 189 -8.82 -8.05 -2.57
CA ALA A 189 -9.57 -7.60 -3.74
C ALA A 189 -9.09 -6.19 -4.14
N PHE A 190 -8.84 -6.01 -5.42
CA PHE A 190 -8.44 -4.73 -6.03
C PHE A 190 -9.48 -4.27 -7.05
N LEU A 191 -9.85 -2.99 -6.97
CA LEU A 191 -10.73 -2.30 -7.91
C LEU A 191 -10.08 -0.98 -8.31
N ASN A 192 -10.28 -0.55 -9.57
CA ASN A 192 -9.75 0.75 -10.02
C ASN A 192 -10.82 1.49 -10.85
N TYR A 193 -11.03 2.77 -10.54
CA TYR A 193 -12.03 3.64 -11.15
C TYR A 193 -11.48 5.05 -11.38
N SER A 194 -12.07 5.78 -12.34
CA SER A 194 -11.77 7.20 -12.56
C SER A 194 -13.01 8.08 -12.43
N ARG A 195 -12.85 9.20 -11.70
CA ARG A 195 -13.79 10.33 -11.66
C ARG A 195 -13.32 11.47 -12.56
N VAL A 196 -12.21 11.29 -13.27
CA VAL A 196 -11.64 12.26 -14.21
C VAL A 196 -11.51 11.60 -15.58
N LEU A 197 -12.32 12.05 -16.53
CA LEU A 197 -12.30 11.59 -17.91
C LEU A 197 -12.38 12.80 -18.84
N PRO A 198 -11.56 12.88 -19.89
CA PRO A 198 -11.62 13.98 -20.87
C PRO A 198 -12.95 14.03 -21.60
N SER A 199 -13.59 12.88 -21.81
CA SER A 199 -14.90 12.72 -22.47
C SER A 199 -15.62 11.50 -21.91
N THR A 200 -16.94 11.56 -21.89
CA THR A 200 -17.80 10.39 -21.56
C THR A 200 -17.64 9.26 -22.58
N SER A 201 -17.15 9.55 -23.78
CA SER A 201 -16.82 8.53 -24.78
C SER A 201 -15.69 7.58 -24.36
N TRP A 202 -14.91 7.94 -23.32
CA TRP A 202 -13.85 7.09 -22.76
C TRP A 202 -14.38 6.04 -21.79
N MET A 203 -15.63 6.16 -21.34
CA MET A 203 -16.25 5.13 -20.51
C MET A 203 -16.43 3.82 -21.29
N ALA A 204 -16.09 2.71 -20.65
CA ALA A 204 -16.37 1.39 -21.20
C ALA A 204 -17.87 1.17 -21.36
N GLY A 205 -18.26 0.55 -22.45
CA GLY A 205 -19.64 0.11 -22.74
C GLY A 205 -19.75 -1.41 -22.79
N ALA A 206 -20.96 -1.92 -23.01
CA ALA A 206 -21.18 -3.38 -23.11
C ALA A 206 -20.27 -4.04 -24.17
N ASN A 207 -20.11 -3.37 -25.33
CA ASN A 207 -19.28 -3.84 -26.45
C ASN A 207 -18.29 -2.75 -26.92
N LYS A 208 -17.85 -1.90 -26.01
CA LYS A 208 -16.95 -0.79 -26.30
C LYS A 208 -15.80 -0.75 -25.31
N PRO A 209 -14.52 -0.74 -25.81
CA PRO A 209 -13.36 -0.54 -24.98
C PRO A 209 -13.41 0.80 -24.25
N GLY A 210 -12.89 0.83 -23.02
CA GLY A 210 -12.83 2.05 -22.23
C GLY A 210 -12.48 1.79 -20.76
N LEU A 211 -12.80 2.78 -19.93
CA LEU A 211 -12.44 2.87 -18.53
C LEU A 211 -13.62 2.62 -17.59
N ALA A 212 -13.33 2.11 -16.42
CA ALA A 212 -14.28 2.05 -15.30
C ALA A 212 -14.48 3.46 -14.73
N SER A 213 -15.70 3.98 -14.88
CA SER A 213 -16.05 5.34 -14.49
C SER A 213 -16.66 5.39 -13.09
N ALA A 214 -16.26 6.38 -12.28
CA ALA A 214 -16.87 6.75 -11.01
C ALA A 214 -17.82 7.95 -11.11
N TYR A 215 -18.19 8.42 -12.32
CA TYR A 215 -19.17 9.49 -12.48
C TYR A 215 -20.57 9.08 -12.01
N ASN A 216 -20.98 7.84 -12.26
CA ASN A 216 -22.12 7.23 -11.58
C ASN A 216 -21.58 6.17 -10.60
N PRO A 217 -21.39 6.51 -9.32
CA PRO A 217 -20.66 5.64 -8.40
C PRO A 217 -21.49 4.45 -7.88
N LYS A 218 -22.80 4.35 -8.19
CA LYS A 218 -23.65 3.26 -7.68
C LYS A 218 -23.10 1.88 -8.06
N GLY A 219 -22.64 1.71 -9.30
CA GLY A 219 -22.02 0.47 -9.79
C GLY A 219 -20.71 0.16 -9.05
N MET A 220 -19.86 1.17 -8.85
CA MET A 220 -18.62 1.06 -8.09
C MET A 220 -18.88 0.59 -6.66
N TYR A 221 -19.80 1.24 -5.92
CA TYR A 221 -20.14 0.81 -4.55
C TYR A 221 -20.71 -0.62 -4.50
N SER A 222 -21.49 -1.01 -5.54
CA SER A 222 -21.99 -2.39 -5.64
C SER A 222 -20.85 -3.40 -5.80
N LYS A 223 -19.85 -3.08 -6.63
CA LYS A 223 -18.66 -3.92 -6.83
C LYS A 223 -17.78 -4.00 -5.56
N VAL A 224 -17.69 -2.92 -4.79
CA VAL A 224 -17.00 -2.94 -3.48
C VAL A 224 -17.72 -3.87 -2.49
N ARG A 225 -19.07 -3.80 -2.42
CA ARG A 225 -19.85 -4.74 -1.59
C ARG A 225 -19.74 -6.19 -2.05
N GLU A 226 -19.63 -6.43 -3.35
CA GLU A 226 -19.37 -7.76 -3.93
C GLU A 226 -17.99 -8.26 -3.52
N ALA A 227 -16.96 -7.42 -3.68
CA ALA A 227 -15.60 -7.73 -3.28
C ALA A 227 -15.48 -8.09 -1.78
N ARG A 228 -16.17 -7.34 -0.91
CA ARG A 228 -16.16 -7.57 0.55
C ARG A 228 -16.66 -8.95 0.96
N LYS A 229 -17.54 -9.56 0.18
CA LYS A 229 -18.06 -10.91 0.48
C LYS A 229 -17.00 -12.01 0.25
N ASN A 230 -15.99 -11.74 -0.59
CA ASN A 230 -15.06 -12.74 -1.10
C ASN A 230 -13.59 -12.43 -0.77
N ALA A 231 -13.31 -11.38 0.02
CA ALA A 231 -11.95 -10.98 0.33
C ALA A 231 -11.76 -10.60 1.81
N ASP A 232 -10.56 -10.86 2.34
CA ASP A 232 -10.14 -10.42 3.67
C ASP A 232 -9.87 -8.90 3.70
N MET A 233 -9.40 -8.34 2.56
CA MET A 233 -9.12 -6.91 2.39
C MET A 233 -9.63 -6.45 1.03
N VAL A 234 -10.26 -5.27 1.00
CA VAL A 234 -10.75 -4.62 -0.24
C VAL A 234 -10.04 -3.28 -0.42
N ILE A 235 -9.40 -3.12 -1.55
CA ILE A 235 -8.61 -1.93 -1.91
C ILE A 235 -9.22 -1.30 -3.16
N VAL A 236 -9.48 0.01 -3.08
CA VAL A 236 -10.00 0.79 -4.19
C VAL A 236 -8.96 1.82 -4.60
N PHE A 237 -8.48 1.70 -5.84
CA PHE A 237 -7.73 2.72 -6.54
C PHE A 237 -8.69 3.68 -7.21
N ILE A 238 -8.47 4.98 -7.04
CA ILE A 238 -9.35 5.96 -7.64
C ILE A 238 -8.59 7.19 -8.15
N HIS A 239 -8.84 7.55 -9.41
CA HIS A 239 -8.28 8.73 -10.06
C HIS A 239 -9.31 9.87 -10.00
N TRP A 240 -9.06 10.89 -9.17
CA TRP A 240 -10.04 11.91 -8.79
C TRP A 240 -9.40 13.22 -8.35
N GLY A 241 -10.23 14.21 -8.08
CA GLY A 241 -9.83 15.50 -7.52
C GLY A 241 -9.49 16.54 -8.56
N LYS A 242 -8.77 17.54 -8.13
CA LYS A 242 -8.30 18.66 -8.94
C LYS A 242 -6.78 18.73 -8.88
N GLU A 243 -6.15 18.92 -10.04
CA GLU A 243 -4.70 19.05 -10.13
C GLU A 243 -4.16 20.18 -9.26
N ARG A 244 -3.02 19.93 -8.61
CA ARG A 244 -2.24 20.89 -7.80
C ARG A 244 -2.98 21.47 -6.59
N MET A 245 -4.01 20.77 -6.11
CA MET A 245 -4.72 21.14 -4.89
C MET A 245 -4.38 20.20 -3.75
N THR A 246 -3.83 20.74 -2.67
CA THR A 246 -3.51 19.98 -1.44
C THR A 246 -4.75 19.59 -0.65
N VAL A 247 -5.84 20.35 -0.78
CA VAL A 247 -7.11 20.09 -0.12
C VAL A 247 -7.99 19.24 -1.04
N PRO A 248 -8.46 18.07 -0.60
CA PRO A 248 -9.41 17.27 -1.36
C PRO A 248 -10.72 18.06 -1.60
N GLU A 249 -11.29 17.92 -2.77
CA GLU A 249 -12.63 18.46 -3.04
C GLU A 249 -13.68 17.72 -2.19
N ALA A 250 -14.78 18.39 -1.84
CA ALA A 250 -15.83 17.84 -0.98
C ALA A 250 -16.33 16.46 -1.47
N TYR A 251 -16.47 16.27 -2.78
CA TYR A 251 -16.90 14.99 -3.35
C TYR A 251 -15.87 13.87 -3.16
N GLN A 252 -14.55 14.18 -3.08
CA GLN A 252 -13.53 13.17 -2.80
C GLN A 252 -13.73 12.62 -1.39
N THR A 253 -13.93 13.49 -0.40
CA THR A 253 -14.20 13.11 0.98
C THR A 253 -15.49 12.29 1.09
N GLU A 254 -16.59 12.76 0.50
CA GLU A 254 -17.86 12.05 0.50
C GLU A 254 -17.75 10.66 -0.17
N MET A 255 -17.10 10.59 -1.34
CA MET A 255 -16.93 9.35 -2.08
C MET A 255 -16.00 8.38 -1.34
N GLY A 256 -14.90 8.87 -0.75
CA GLY A 256 -13.98 8.08 0.07
C GLY A 256 -14.69 7.43 1.26
N HIS A 257 -15.49 8.21 2.00
CA HIS A 257 -16.30 7.69 3.09
C HIS A 257 -17.31 6.63 2.62
N LYS A 258 -18.03 6.89 1.51
CA LYS A 258 -18.97 5.92 0.92
C LYS A 258 -18.30 4.63 0.42
N LEU A 259 -17.07 4.70 -0.07
CA LEU A 259 -16.29 3.52 -0.41
C LEU A 259 -15.97 2.67 0.83
N VAL A 260 -15.55 3.31 1.92
CA VAL A 260 -15.34 2.63 3.21
C VAL A 260 -16.66 2.04 3.74
N ASP A 261 -17.75 2.78 3.70
CA ASP A 261 -19.07 2.31 4.13
C ASP A 261 -19.58 1.15 3.25
N ALA A 262 -19.16 1.08 1.99
CA ALA A 262 -19.46 -0.05 1.10
C ALA A 262 -18.58 -1.28 1.37
N GLY A 263 -17.52 -1.17 2.17
CA GLY A 263 -16.65 -2.28 2.55
C GLY A 263 -15.19 -2.17 2.11
N ALA A 264 -14.73 -1.03 1.59
CA ALA A 264 -13.32 -0.81 1.32
C ALA A 264 -12.53 -0.70 2.64
N ASP A 265 -11.37 -1.34 2.69
CA ASP A 265 -10.43 -1.24 3.81
C ASP A 265 -9.36 -0.17 3.56
N LEU A 266 -9.05 0.06 2.29
CA LEU A 266 -8.08 1.06 1.84
C LEU A 266 -8.59 1.72 0.56
N VAL A 267 -8.50 3.05 0.53
CA VAL A 267 -8.73 3.86 -0.68
C VAL A 267 -7.43 4.58 -1.01
N VAL A 268 -6.93 4.43 -2.24
CA VAL A 268 -5.71 5.08 -2.73
C VAL A 268 -6.06 5.96 -3.92
N GLY A 269 -5.92 7.27 -3.74
CA GLY A 269 -6.24 8.28 -4.73
C GLY A 269 -5.04 8.74 -5.54
N HIS A 270 -5.34 9.27 -6.73
CA HIS A 270 -4.39 9.76 -7.75
C HIS A 270 -4.93 11.01 -8.45
N HIS A 271 -4.22 11.57 -9.43
CA HIS A 271 -4.59 12.69 -10.30
C HIS A 271 -4.16 14.08 -9.83
N SER A 272 -4.18 14.39 -8.56
CA SER A 272 -3.86 15.77 -8.14
C SER A 272 -2.41 16.18 -8.44
N HIS A 273 -1.53 15.23 -8.82
CA HIS A 273 -0.10 15.39 -9.07
C HIS A 273 0.70 15.93 -7.88
N ILE A 274 0.07 16.03 -6.72
CA ILE A 274 0.68 16.37 -5.44
C ILE A 274 0.12 15.45 -4.35
N MET A 275 0.84 15.36 -3.26
CA MET A 275 0.32 14.66 -2.08
C MET A 275 -0.89 15.39 -1.51
N GLN A 276 -1.95 14.63 -1.22
CA GLN A 276 -3.11 15.09 -0.47
C GLN A 276 -3.15 14.41 0.92
N PRO A 277 -4.02 14.82 1.85
CA PRO A 277 -4.13 14.23 3.18
C PRO A 277 -4.29 12.72 3.17
N VAL A 278 -3.93 12.12 4.29
CA VAL A 278 -4.37 10.78 4.68
C VAL A 278 -5.41 10.90 5.79
N GLU A 279 -6.38 9.98 5.82
CA GLU A 279 -7.47 9.98 6.79
C GLU A 279 -7.75 8.58 7.29
N TRP A 280 -7.92 8.42 8.60
CA TRP A 280 -8.55 7.26 9.19
C TRP A 280 -10.05 7.52 9.37
N TYR A 281 -10.87 6.79 8.61
CA TYR A 281 -12.33 6.85 8.71
C TYR A 281 -12.87 5.48 9.10
N LYS A 282 -13.56 5.38 10.24
CA LYS A 282 -14.09 4.11 10.78
C LYS A 282 -13.05 2.97 10.83
N GLY A 283 -11.80 3.32 11.19
CA GLY A 283 -10.70 2.36 11.28
C GLY A 283 -10.16 1.87 9.94
N LYS A 284 -10.48 2.54 8.83
CA LYS A 284 -10.00 2.28 7.47
C LYS A 284 -9.21 3.48 6.95
N LEU A 285 -8.24 3.23 6.08
CA LEU A 285 -7.35 4.28 5.59
C LEU A 285 -7.79 4.81 4.23
N ILE A 286 -7.82 6.14 4.09
CA ILE A 286 -7.98 6.85 2.83
C ILE A 286 -6.73 7.70 2.61
N ALA A 287 -5.97 7.42 1.56
CA ALA A 287 -4.91 8.28 1.05
C ALA A 287 -5.48 9.02 -0.17
N TYR A 288 -5.78 10.30 -0.04
CA TYR A 288 -6.51 11.06 -1.06
C TYR A 288 -5.70 11.25 -2.35
N SER A 289 -4.38 11.37 -2.28
CA SER A 289 -3.45 11.29 -3.41
C SER A 289 -2.04 11.00 -2.96
N LEU A 290 -1.33 10.16 -3.72
CA LEU A 290 0.09 9.91 -3.55
C LEU A 290 0.99 10.80 -4.44
N GLY A 291 0.39 11.71 -5.23
CA GLY A 291 1.10 12.60 -6.14
C GLY A 291 1.76 11.89 -7.32
N ASN A 292 2.68 12.58 -7.98
CA ASN A 292 3.52 11.98 -9.02
C ASN A 292 4.53 11.01 -8.39
N PHE A 293 4.94 9.98 -9.13
CA PHE A 293 5.98 9.05 -8.67
C PHE A 293 7.14 8.94 -9.66
N VAL A 294 6.86 8.50 -10.88
CA VAL A 294 7.80 8.63 -12.01
C VAL A 294 7.20 9.63 -12.97
N PHE A 295 7.73 10.83 -13.00
CA PHE A 295 7.10 11.92 -13.73
C PHE A 295 8.13 12.96 -14.19
N THR A 296 7.80 13.71 -15.26
CA THR A 296 8.58 14.87 -15.68
C THR A 296 8.66 15.90 -14.55
N LYS A 297 9.85 16.41 -14.25
CA LYS A 297 10.07 17.41 -13.19
C LYS A 297 9.16 18.62 -13.41
N SER A 298 8.37 18.96 -12.40
CA SER A 298 7.52 20.15 -12.36
C SER A 298 8.29 21.38 -11.86
N LYS A 299 7.88 22.59 -12.30
CA LYS A 299 8.32 23.86 -11.70
C LYS A 299 7.76 24.07 -10.28
N MET A 300 6.58 23.50 -10.00
CA MET A 300 5.99 23.49 -8.65
C MET A 300 6.62 22.35 -7.85
N ASP A 301 7.36 22.66 -6.80
CA ASP A 301 8.11 21.65 -6.04
C ASP A 301 7.19 20.59 -5.38
N LEU A 302 6.01 20.95 -4.91
CA LEU A 302 5.03 20.01 -4.37
C LEU A 302 4.65 18.88 -5.35
N CYS A 303 4.72 19.13 -6.67
CA CYS A 303 4.51 18.10 -7.68
C CYS A 303 5.69 17.13 -7.83
N ASN A 304 6.83 17.46 -7.24
CA ASN A 304 8.01 16.60 -7.23
C ASN A 304 8.13 15.80 -5.92
N GLN A 305 7.26 16.08 -4.94
CA GLN A 305 7.24 15.40 -3.65
C GLN A 305 6.18 14.30 -3.66
N THR A 306 6.56 13.10 -3.22
CA THR A 306 5.72 11.90 -3.26
C THR A 306 6.09 10.94 -2.14
N ALA A 307 5.38 9.84 -2.01
CA ALA A 307 5.74 8.76 -1.11
C ALA A 307 5.30 7.40 -1.67
N ILE A 308 6.00 6.34 -1.25
CA ILE A 308 5.45 4.99 -1.30
C ILE A 308 4.59 4.82 -0.03
N LEU A 309 3.33 4.46 -0.20
CA LEU A 309 2.48 4.03 0.90
C LEU A 309 2.69 2.53 1.10
N GLU A 310 3.40 2.16 2.15
CA GLU A 310 3.52 0.78 2.59
C GLU A 310 2.35 0.44 3.52
N VAL A 311 1.70 -0.69 3.26
CA VAL A 311 0.59 -1.19 4.08
C VAL A 311 0.86 -2.63 4.46
N ALA A 312 0.64 -2.97 5.71
CA ALA A 312 0.68 -4.34 6.19
C ALA A 312 -0.67 -4.75 6.75
N LEU A 313 -1.17 -5.88 6.25
CA LEU A 313 -2.34 -6.56 6.80
C LEU A 313 -1.88 -7.59 7.81
N ASN A 314 -2.20 -7.38 9.09
CA ASN A 314 -1.97 -8.32 10.17
C ASN A 314 -3.31 -8.74 10.80
N GLY A 315 -3.79 -9.92 10.48
CA GLY A 315 -5.16 -10.33 10.79
C GLY A 315 -6.18 -9.42 10.09
N LYS A 316 -6.91 -8.62 10.88
CA LYS A 316 -7.85 -7.58 10.37
C LYS A 316 -7.32 -6.15 10.55
N ARG A 317 -6.10 -5.99 11.10
CA ARG A 317 -5.50 -4.68 11.38
C ARG A 317 -4.67 -4.22 10.19
N ILE A 318 -4.84 -2.98 9.82
CA ILE A 318 -4.01 -2.29 8.83
C ILE A 318 -2.97 -1.47 9.60
N GLN A 319 -1.71 -1.66 9.23
CA GLN A 319 -0.60 -0.78 9.59
C GLN A 319 -0.17 -0.07 8.33
N ALA A 320 0.05 1.23 8.38
CA ALA A 320 0.42 2.02 7.23
C ALA A 320 1.62 2.92 7.54
N ASN A 321 2.47 3.10 6.53
CA ASN A 321 3.68 3.91 6.61
C ASN A 321 3.93 4.64 5.30
N LEU A 322 4.38 5.89 5.37
CA LEU A 322 4.87 6.65 4.22
C LEU A 322 6.39 6.55 4.14
N VAL A 323 6.88 6.19 2.97
CA VAL A 323 8.30 6.28 2.61
C VAL A 323 8.47 7.44 1.63
N PRO A 324 8.87 8.63 2.10
CA PRO A 324 8.95 9.83 1.30
C PRO A 324 10.00 9.74 0.18
N ALA A 325 9.66 10.30 -0.98
CA ALA A 325 10.57 10.43 -2.10
C ALA A 325 10.41 11.78 -2.81
N HIS A 326 11.48 12.23 -3.47
CA HIS A 326 11.53 13.44 -4.27
C HIS A 326 11.91 13.08 -5.71
N ILE A 327 11.16 13.59 -6.68
CA ILE A 327 11.41 13.34 -8.10
C ILE A 327 12.60 14.17 -8.56
N ILE A 328 13.70 13.48 -8.86
CA ILE A 328 14.93 14.07 -9.39
C ILE A 328 15.26 13.43 -10.73
N ASN A 329 15.38 14.24 -11.78
CA ASN A 329 15.64 13.75 -13.13
C ASN A 329 14.65 12.65 -13.59
N GLY A 330 13.37 12.82 -13.23
CA GLY A 330 12.29 11.91 -13.65
C GLY A 330 12.19 10.60 -12.87
N ARG A 331 12.92 10.44 -11.75
CA ARG A 331 12.83 9.27 -10.88
C ARG A 331 12.63 9.67 -9.42
N PRO A 332 11.90 8.89 -8.62
CA PRO A 332 11.77 9.08 -7.19
C PRO A 332 13.08 8.69 -6.48
N ARG A 333 13.73 9.65 -5.83
CA ARG A 333 14.85 9.47 -4.89
C ARG A 333 14.30 9.48 -3.47
N LEU A 334 14.65 8.50 -2.66
CA LEU A 334 14.20 8.45 -1.27
C LEU A 334 14.71 9.66 -0.47
N MET A 335 13.83 10.31 0.29
CA MET A 335 14.17 11.41 1.19
C MET A 335 14.82 10.88 2.47
N THR A 336 15.80 11.61 3.00
CA THR A 336 16.48 11.29 4.25
C THR A 336 16.65 12.55 5.12
N GLY A 337 17.00 12.37 6.39
CA GLY A 337 17.33 13.48 7.29
C GLY A 337 16.27 14.57 7.37
N ALA A 338 16.66 15.83 7.26
CA ALA A 338 15.79 16.99 7.37
C ALA A 338 14.72 17.07 6.25
N GLU A 339 15.04 16.62 5.03
CA GLU A 339 14.10 16.57 3.91
C GLU A 339 12.93 15.62 4.22
N LYS A 340 13.23 14.40 4.69
CA LYS A 340 12.21 13.43 5.15
C LYS A 340 11.34 14.01 6.27
N ALA A 341 11.97 14.61 7.29
CA ALA A 341 11.26 15.18 8.42
C ALA A 341 10.32 16.32 7.99
N SER A 342 10.78 17.22 7.13
CA SER A 342 9.98 18.33 6.59
C SER A 342 8.76 17.82 5.81
N PHE A 343 8.95 16.81 4.96
CA PHE A 343 7.86 16.21 4.19
C PHE A 343 6.82 15.54 5.11
N LEU A 344 7.25 14.72 6.06
CA LEU A 344 6.33 14.03 6.97
C LEU A 344 5.55 15.01 7.85
N ASN A 345 6.20 16.06 8.36
CA ASN A 345 5.54 17.15 9.08
C ASN A 345 4.54 17.92 8.21
N PHE A 346 4.83 18.07 6.90
CA PHE A 346 3.86 18.67 5.97
C PHE A 346 2.64 17.79 5.82
N ILE A 347 2.80 16.47 5.59
CA ILE A 347 1.66 15.55 5.44
C ILE A 347 0.86 15.45 6.74
N ASP A 348 1.50 15.40 7.90
CA ASP A 348 0.83 15.42 9.20
C ASP A 348 -0.07 16.66 9.35
N ARG A 349 0.48 17.83 9.09
CA ARG A 349 -0.24 19.12 9.21
C ARG A 349 -1.47 19.22 8.29
N ILE A 350 -1.42 18.62 7.09
CA ILE A 350 -2.56 18.63 6.16
C ILE A 350 -3.54 17.48 6.40
N SER A 351 -3.27 16.56 7.33
CA SER A 351 -4.05 15.33 7.59
C SER A 351 -4.77 15.39 8.95
N PRO A 352 -5.81 16.22 9.13
CA PRO A 352 -6.41 16.47 10.45
C PRO A 352 -7.09 15.27 11.10
N LYS A 353 -7.30 14.18 10.34
CA LYS A 353 -7.94 12.94 10.82
C LYS A 353 -6.99 11.74 10.85
N ALA A 354 -5.69 12.00 10.77
CA ALA A 354 -4.62 11.04 10.96
C ALA A 354 -3.40 11.73 11.55
N THR A 355 -2.57 11.00 12.28
CA THR A 355 -1.26 11.49 12.72
C THR A 355 -0.19 10.76 11.93
N VAL A 356 0.70 11.51 11.27
CA VAL A 356 1.86 11.00 10.55
C VAL A 356 3.10 11.22 11.40
N LYS A 357 3.65 10.16 11.95
CA LYS A 357 4.82 10.21 12.84
C LYS A 357 6.11 10.51 12.07
N SER A 358 7.16 10.89 12.78
CA SER A 358 8.48 11.19 12.23
C SER A 358 9.17 10.01 11.54
N ASP A 359 8.78 8.78 11.85
CA ASP A 359 9.25 7.58 11.16
C ASP A 359 8.46 7.28 9.86
N GLY A 360 7.30 7.93 9.65
CA GLY A 360 6.38 7.76 8.54
C GLY A 360 5.12 6.97 8.90
N THR A 361 5.04 6.38 10.10
CA THR A 361 3.87 5.60 10.55
C THR A 361 2.62 6.48 10.58
N ILE A 362 1.51 5.98 10.02
CA ILE A 362 0.21 6.65 10.00
C ILE A 362 -0.69 6.00 11.05
N VAL A 363 -1.13 6.78 12.03
CA VAL A 363 -2.06 6.32 13.07
C VAL A 363 -3.33 7.20 13.09
N PRO A 364 -4.46 6.70 13.61
CA PRO A 364 -5.63 7.56 13.85
C PRO A 364 -5.25 8.77 14.72
N SER A 365 -5.82 9.94 14.42
CA SER A 365 -5.75 11.07 15.35
C SER A 365 -6.48 10.75 16.65
N PRO A 366 -6.03 11.30 17.78
CA PRO A 366 -6.69 11.15 19.08
C PRO A 366 -8.16 11.54 19.07
#